data_09a136905880a24b0e05a3aeaf808f03
#
_entry.id   09a136905880a24b0e05a3aeaf808f03
#
_cell.length_a   1.000
_cell.length_b   1.000
_cell.length_c   1.000
_cell.angle_alpha   90.00
_cell.angle_beta   90.00
_cell.angle_gamma   90.00
#
_symmetry.space_group_name_H-M   'P 1'
#
loop_
_entity.id
_entity.type
_entity.pdbx_description
1 polymer ?
#
loop_
_entity_poly.entity_id
_entity_poly.type
_entity_poly.pdbx_seq_one_letter_code
_entity_poly.pdbx_strand_id
1 'polypeptide(L)'
;MSRLLDPMHRRHIERLGIGPGARTLEVGCGNGSMSAWLARRIAPGGQAVAVDLDLSLVSADTPGLELRQADILAGPVEPGDFDLVTARAVLHHVGDAEAAVTNLLASVRPGGAVLLIEPDFLPVSVAEPPEVRAFWAGWLAWAQEQGIDYFIGRRLPEMVSRLGLEHVGATAETALYRGRSLWAQYWRQTVLELRARLTASGHLDDRSVDAFLAYCDDPAWWTQTIAFTAVDGRAPRRRRVSAGTQDGLHGPERGRGT
;
A
#
# COMPACT_ATOMS: atom_id res chain seq x y z
N MET A 1 4.32 -13.04 4.69
CA MET A 1 4.37 -11.56 4.69
C MET A 1 3.58 -10.93 5.84
N SER A 2 2.33 -11.31 6.11
CA SER A 2 1.47 -10.67 7.15
C SER A 2 2.15 -10.56 8.52
N ARG A 3 2.76 -11.63 9.04
CA ARG A 3 3.46 -11.59 10.35
C ARG A 3 4.58 -10.55 10.42
N LEU A 4 5.18 -10.19 9.29
CA LEU A 4 6.28 -9.23 9.21
C LEU A 4 5.77 -7.79 9.10
N LEU A 5 4.72 -7.55 8.33
CA LEU A 5 4.27 -6.20 7.96
C LEU A 5 3.01 -5.72 8.69
N ASP A 6 2.17 -6.61 9.23
CA ASP A 6 0.98 -6.20 9.97
C ASP A 6 1.30 -5.25 11.14
N PRO A 7 2.36 -5.46 11.95
CA PRO A 7 2.69 -4.53 13.02
C PRO A 7 2.98 -3.09 12.53
N MET A 8 3.69 -2.94 11.41
CA MET A 8 3.95 -1.64 10.79
C MET A 8 2.63 -1.01 10.30
N HIS A 9 1.84 -1.75 9.53
CA HIS A 9 0.59 -1.27 8.98
C HIS A 9 -0.39 -0.79 10.07
N ARG A 10 -0.53 -1.57 11.15
CA ARG A 10 -1.37 -1.22 12.30
C ARG A 10 -0.92 0.08 12.97
N ARG A 11 0.39 0.25 13.21
CA ARG A 11 0.94 1.48 13.83
C ARG A 11 0.59 2.72 13.00
N HIS A 12 0.68 2.64 11.67
CA HIS A 12 0.30 3.76 10.80
C HIS A 12 -1.20 4.06 10.85
N ILE A 13 -2.07 3.05 10.80
CA ILE A 13 -3.53 3.23 10.93
C ILE A 13 -3.89 3.84 12.29
N GLU A 14 -3.24 3.40 13.36
CA GLU A 14 -3.45 3.95 14.71
C GLU A 14 -3.11 5.44 14.80
N ARG A 15 -2.01 5.87 14.17
CA ARG A 15 -1.64 7.30 14.09
C ARG A 15 -2.64 8.14 13.30
N LEU A 16 -3.31 7.56 12.32
CA LEU A 16 -4.36 8.24 11.54
C LEU A 16 -5.66 8.44 12.31
N GLY A 17 -5.79 7.85 13.51
CA GLY A 17 -6.95 8.03 14.39
C GLY A 17 -8.19 7.28 13.93
N ILE A 18 -8.06 6.24 13.11
CA ILE A 18 -9.18 5.40 12.67
C ILE A 18 -9.67 4.56 13.83
N GLY A 19 -10.96 4.60 14.12
CA GLY A 19 -11.57 3.94 15.26
C GLY A 19 -13.04 3.58 15.07
N PRO A 20 -13.80 3.32 16.16
CA PRO A 20 -15.18 2.85 16.11
C PRO A 20 -16.08 3.71 15.21
N GLY A 21 -16.96 3.04 14.46
CA GLY A 21 -17.89 3.67 13.52
C GLY A 21 -17.32 4.04 12.16
N ALA A 22 -16.00 3.91 11.95
CA ALA A 22 -15.37 4.22 10.67
C ALA A 22 -15.76 3.21 9.58
N ARG A 23 -15.75 3.66 8.33
CA ARG A 23 -15.85 2.82 7.15
C ARG A 23 -14.50 2.74 6.47
N THR A 24 -13.96 1.54 6.28
CA THR A 24 -12.60 1.33 5.77
C THR A 24 -12.57 0.44 4.54
N LEU A 25 -11.65 0.73 3.62
CA LEU A 25 -11.36 -0.09 2.44
C LEU A 25 -9.90 -0.55 2.49
N GLU A 26 -9.68 -1.86 2.39
CA GLU A 26 -8.37 -2.43 2.10
C GLU A 26 -8.36 -3.02 0.69
N VAL A 27 -7.46 -2.55 -0.17
CA VAL A 27 -7.25 -3.07 -1.52
C VAL A 27 -6.03 -3.97 -1.54
N GLY A 28 -6.17 -5.16 -2.16
CA GLY A 28 -5.15 -6.21 -2.13
C GLY A 28 -5.07 -6.86 -0.76
N CYS A 29 -6.20 -7.35 -0.25
CA CYS A 29 -6.31 -7.86 1.12
C CYS A 29 -5.54 -9.17 1.37
N GLY A 30 -5.15 -9.89 0.30
CA GLY A 30 -4.41 -11.14 0.37
C GLY A 30 -5.12 -12.18 1.25
N ASN A 31 -4.54 -12.52 2.39
CA ASN A 31 -5.16 -13.48 3.33
C ASN A 31 -6.15 -12.86 4.33
N GLY A 32 -6.47 -11.58 4.19
CA GLY A 32 -7.46 -10.88 5.02
C GLY A 32 -7.02 -10.53 6.45
N SER A 33 -5.74 -10.69 6.81
CA SER A 33 -5.26 -10.47 8.19
C SER A 33 -5.48 -9.04 8.68
N MET A 34 -5.21 -8.05 7.82
CA MET A 34 -5.42 -6.65 8.14
C MET A 34 -6.89 -6.26 8.08
N SER A 35 -7.64 -6.75 7.10
CA SER A 35 -9.09 -6.52 6.99
C SER A 35 -9.83 -7.01 8.23
N ALA A 36 -9.50 -8.21 8.71
CA ALA A 36 -10.08 -8.75 9.94
C ALA A 36 -9.68 -7.95 11.19
N TRP A 37 -8.45 -7.41 11.23
CA TRP A 37 -8.04 -6.51 12.30
C TRP A 37 -8.78 -5.17 12.22
N LEU A 38 -8.93 -4.59 11.02
CA LEU A 38 -9.69 -3.36 10.79
C LEU A 38 -11.14 -3.51 11.25
N ALA A 39 -11.84 -4.59 10.84
CA ALA A 39 -13.23 -4.84 11.24
C ALA A 39 -13.39 -4.84 12.77
N ARG A 40 -12.48 -5.49 13.51
CA ARG A 40 -12.50 -5.46 14.97
C ARG A 40 -12.19 -4.08 15.56
N ARG A 41 -11.27 -3.32 14.95
CA ARG A 41 -10.84 -2.01 15.44
C ARG A 41 -11.92 -0.95 15.31
N ILE A 42 -12.71 -1.01 14.25
CA ILE A 42 -13.76 -0.03 13.95
C ILE A 42 -15.12 -0.40 14.55
N ALA A 43 -15.23 -1.56 15.19
CA ALA A 43 -16.42 -1.94 15.94
C ALA A 43 -16.55 -1.11 17.25
N PRO A 44 -17.79 -0.83 17.75
CA PRO A 44 -19.05 -1.09 17.08
C PRO A 44 -19.37 -0.05 15.99
N GLY A 45 -20.28 -0.40 15.08
CA GLY A 45 -20.89 0.52 14.11
C GLY A 45 -20.07 0.81 12.86
N GLY A 46 -18.83 0.33 12.76
CA GLY A 46 -18.00 0.46 11.57
C GLY A 46 -18.17 -0.71 10.60
N GLN A 47 -17.71 -0.52 9.36
CA GLN A 47 -17.69 -1.54 8.31
C GLN A 47 -16.31 -1.55 7.63
N ALA A 48 -15.67 -2.72 7.56
CA ALA A 48 -14.48 -2.94 6.75
C ALA A 48 -14.88 -3.60 5.43
N VAL A 49 -14.47 -3.02 4.32
CA VAL A 49 -14.55 -3.62 2.98
C VAL A 49 -13.15 -4.03 2.57
N ALA A 50 -13.01 -5.26 2.12
CA ALA A 50 -11.73 -5.80 1.63
C ALA A 50 -11.91 -6.28 0.18
N VAL A 51 -11.01 -5.84 -0.70
CA VAL A 51 -11.05 -6.24 -2.11
C VAL A 51 -9.74 -6.87 -2.53
N ASP A 52 -9.84 -7.88 -3.38
CA ASP A 52 -8.71 -8.52 -4.04
C ASP A 52 -9.16 -9.07 -5.40
N LEU A 53 -8.22 -9.36 -6.30
CA LEU A 53 -8.49 -10.11 -7.54
C LEU A 53 -8.81 -11.57 -7.25
N ASP A 54 -8.23 -12.14 -6.20
CA ASP A 54 -8.40 -13.52 -5.75
C ASP A 54 -8.65 -13.58 -4.24
N LEU A 55 -9.85 -13.97 -3.86
CA LEU A 55 -10.28 -14.13 -2.47
C LEU A 55 -10.04 -15.54 -1.91
N SER A 56 -9.46 -16.46 -2.67
CA SER A 56 -9.26 -17.85 -2.27
C SER A 56 -8.40 -18.05 -1.03
N LEU A 57 -7.53 -17.07 -0.73
CA LEU A 57 -6.66 -17.07 0.45
C LEU A 57 -7.30 -16.47 1.70
N VAL A 58 -8.47 -15.84 1.56
CA VAL A 58 -9.13 -15.17 2.70
C VAL A 58 -9.90 -16.20 3.52
N SER A 59 -9.52 -16.37 4.77
CA SER A 59 -10.18 -17.26 5.73
C SER A 59 -10.96 -16.45 6.78
N ALA A 60 -11.73 -15.44 6.37
CA ALA A 60 -12.30 -14.50 7.33
C ALA A 60 -13.83 -14.58 7.39
N ASP A 61 -14.32 -15.27 8.40
CA ASP A 61 -15.65 -15.03 8.94
C ASP A 61 -15.49 -14.06 10.13
N THR A 62 -15.39 -12.76 9.82
CA THR A 62 -15.20 -11.70 10.82
C THR A 62 -16.40 -10.74 10.76
N PRO A 63 -17.16 -10.57 11.87
CA PRO A 63 -18.25 -9.61 11.91
C PRO A 63 -17.81 -8.20 11.51
N GLY A 64 -18.57 -7.55 10.63
CA GLY A 64 -18.28 -6.21 10.12
C GLY A 64 -17.22 -6.18 8.99
N LEU A 65 -16.81 -7.34 8.47
CA LEU A 65 -15.96 -7.46 7.29
C LEU A 65 -16.78 -7.92 6.08
N GLU A 66 -16.70 -7.16 5.01
CA GLU A 66 -17.26 -7.50 3.70
C GLU A 66 -16.12 -7.77 2.73
N LEU A 67 -16.21 -8.90 2.00
CA LEU A 67 -15.23 -9.32 1.00
C LEU A 67 -15.81 -9.13 -0.39
N ARG A 68 -15.05 -8.53 -1.31
CA ARG A 68 -15.44 -8.34 -2.70
C ARG A 68 -14.29 -8.69 -3.64
N GLN A 69 -14.58 -9.44 -4.67
CA GLN A 69 -13.64 -9.61 -5.77
C GLN A 69 -13.74 -8.40 -6.69
N ALA A 70 -12.66 -7.64 -6.82
CA ALA A 70 -12.62 -6.42 -7.64
C ALA A 70 -11.19 -6.12 -8.14
N ASP A 71 -11.12 -5.49 -9.31
CA ASP A 71 -9.89 -4.92 -9.86
C ASP A 71 -9.90 -3.42 -9.64
N ILE A 72 -8.88 -2.91 -8.94
CA ILE A 72 -8.74 -1.48 -8.69
C ILE A 72 -8.48 -0.68 -9.96
N LEU A 73 -8.01 -1.30 -11.04
CA LEU A 73 -7.88 -0.65 -12.35
C LEU A 73 -9.22 -0.43 -13.06
N ALA A 74 -10.24 -1.21 -12.72
CA ALA A 74 -11.58 -1.06 -13.32
C ALA A 74 -12.31 0.21 -12.86
N GLY A 75 -11.89 0.82 -11.74
CA GLY A 75 -12.47 2.04 -11.19
C GLY A 75 -12.40 2.10 -9.66
N PRO A 76 -12.88 3.22 -9.08
CA PRO A 76 -12.94 3.35 -7.63
C PRO A 76 -13.96 2.39 -7.02
N VAL A 77 -13.64 1.90 -5.82
CA VAL A 77 -14.58 1.13 -4.99
C VAL A 77 -15.43 2.13 -4.20
N GLU A 78 -16.73 2.23 -4.54
CA GLU A 78 -17.68 3.16 -3.87
C GLU A 78 -17.12 4.59 -3.69
N PRO A 79 -17.19 5.42 -4.74
CA PRO A 79 -16.55 6.74 -4.76
C PRO A 79 -16.95 7.64 -3.58
N GLY A 80 -15.95 8.16 -2.88
CA GLY A 80 -16.13 9.17 -1.83
C GLY A 80 -16.76 8.68 -0.53
N ASP A 81 -16.64 7.39 -0.18
CA ASP A 81 -17.41 6.79 0.90
C ASP A 81 -16.57 6.34 2.12
N PHE A 82 -15.27 6.08 1.96
CA PHE A 82 -14.45 5.52 3.02
C PHE A 82 -13.72 6.57 3.87
N ASP A 83 -13.70 6.35 5.20
CA ASP A 83 -12.90 7.12 6.16
C ASP A 83 -11.41 6.84 6.02
N LEU A 84 -11.07 5.58 5.67
CA LEU A 84 -9.72 5.12 5.37
C LEU A 84 -9.75 4.26 4.11
N VAL A 85 -8.84 4.57 3.18
CA VAL A 85 -8.47 3.67 2.07
C VAL A 85 -7.01 3.27 2.26
N THR A 86 -6.74 1.97 2.23
CA THR A 86 -5.37 1.46 2.38
C THR A 86 -5.06 0.35 1.40
N ALA A 87 -3.80 0.29 0.98
CA ALA A 87 -3.23 -0.81 0.19
C ALA A 87 -1.80 -1.08 0.67
N ARG A 88 -1.41 -2.36 0.68
CA ARG A 88 -0.07 -2.75 1.08
C ARG A 88 0.48 -3.85 0.19
N ALA A 89 1.64 -3.58 -0.43
CA ALA A 89 2.33 -4.50 -1.33
C ALA A 89 1.43 -4.93 -2.51
N VAL A 90 0.79 -3.95 -3.14
CA VAL A 90 -0.15 -4.13 -4.26
C VAL A 90 0.34 -3.40 -5.50
N LEU A 91 0.67 -2.11 -5.37
CA LEU A 91 0.91 -1.22 -6.50
C LEU A 91 2.12 -1.62 -7.33
N HIS A 92 3.12 -2.25 -6.71
CA HIS A 92 4.30 -2.75 -7.44
C HIS A 92 3.99 -3.90 -8.42
N HIS A 93 2.82 -4.54 -8.29
CA HIS A 93 2.33 -5.56 -9.24
C HIS A 93 1.38 -4.99 -10.31
N VAL A 94 0.96 -3.73 -10.19
CA VAL A 94 -0.05 -3.13 -11.05
C VAL A 94 0.61 -2.42 -12.22
N GLY A 95 0.22 -2.77 -13.46
CA GLY A 95 0.83 -2.20 -14.67
C GLY A 95 0.66 -0.68 -14.81
N ASP A 96 -0.44 -0.11 -14.29
CA ASP A 96 -0.69 1.33 -14.22
C ASP A 96 -0.94 1.74 -12.75
N ALA A 97 0.14 1.93 -12.02
CA ALA A 97 0.07 2.30 -10.60
C ALA A 97 -0.56 3.70 -10.38
N GLU A 98 -0.41 4.64 -11.33
CA GLU A 98 -1.01 5.98 -11.23
C GLU A 98 -2.53 5.92 -11.36
N ALA A 99 -3.05 5.12 -12.30
CA ALA A 99 -4.48 4.87 -12.41
C ALA A 99 -5.04 4.17 -11.15
N ALA A 100 -4.34 3.17 -10.63
CA ALA A 100 -4.72 2.51 -9.38
C ALA A 100 -4.78 3.48 -8.21
N VAL A 101 -3.76 4.32 -8.01
CA VAL A 101 -3.73 5.35 -6.96
C VAL A 101 -4.87 6.35 -7.15
N THR A 102 -5.15 6.78 -8.38
CA THR A 102 -6.27 7.68 -8.68
C THR A 102 -7.61 7.06 -8.23
N ASN A 103 -7.84 5.79 -8.50
CA ASN A 103 -9.05 5.08 -8.09
C ASN A 103 -9.11 4.88 -6.56
N LEU A 104 -7.98 4.62 -5.90
CA LEU A 104 -7.89 4.59 -4.44
C LEU A 104 -8.27 5.94 -3.83
N LEU A 105 -7.72 7.05 -4.35
CA LEU A 105 -8.03 8.41 -3.88
C LEU A 105 -9.49 8.78 -4.14
N ALA A 106 -10.09 8.34 -5.26
CA ALA A 106 -11.49 8.58 -5.56
C ALA A 106 -12.44 7.79 -4.64
N SER A 107 -11.99 6.71 -4.01
CA SER A 107 -12.80 5.92 -3.07
C SER A 107 -12.87 6.56 -1.69
N VAL A 108 -11.90 7.37 -1.28
CA VAL A 108 -11.88 8.02 0.02
C VAL A 108 -12.82 9.24 0.05
N ARG A 109 -13.53 9.43 1.18
CA ARG A 109 -14.39 10.61 1.35
C ARG A 109 -13.58 11.91 1.54
N PRO A 110 -14.17 13.08 1.27
CA PRO A 110 -13.50 14.35 1.55
C PRO A 110 -13.03 14.45 3.01
N GLY A 111 -11.72 14.71 3.21
CA GLY A 111 -11.06 14.73 4.52
C GLY A 111 -10.76 13.35 5.12
N GLY A 112 -11.11 12.27 4.44
CA GLY A 112 -10.73 10.90 4.81
C GLY A 112 -9.24 10.64 4.65
N ALA A 113 -8.75 9.55 5.21
CA ALA A 113 -7.35 9.17 5.20
C ALA A 113 -7.02 8.18 4.06
N VAL A 114 -5.81 8.29 3.55
CA VAL A 114 -5.19 7.28 2.68
C VAL A 114 -3.91 6.80 3.33
N LEU A 115 -3.63 5.50 3.23
CA LEU A 115 -2.37 4.89 3.65
C LEU A 115 -1.93 3.85 2.62
N LEU A 116 -0.82 4.09 1.96
CA LEU A 116 -0.21 3.17 1.00
C LEU A 116 1.14 2.70 1.53
N ILE A 117 1.41 1.39 1.46
CA ILE A 117 2.67 0.79 1.93
C ILE A 117 3.24 -0.07 0.82
N GLU A 118 4.35 0.36 0.23
CA GLU A 118 4.96 -0.33 -0.91
C GLU A 118 6.45 -0.59 -0.72
N PRO A 119 7.00 -1.65 -1.35
CA PRO A 119 8.41 -1.98 -1.23
C PRO A 119 9.31 -0.96 -1.92
N ASP A 120 10.53 -0.88 -1.41
CA ASP A 120 11.68 -0.27 -2.04
C ASP A 120 12.90 -1.18 -1.87
N PHE A 121 13.38 -1.72 -2.97
CA PHE A 121 14.47 -2.69 -3.01
C PHE A 121 15.88 -2.05 -3.00
N LEU A 122 15.99 -0.72 -2.80
CA LEU A 122 17.31 -0.07 -2.73
C LEU A 122 18.26 -0.72 -1.70
N PRO A 123 17.83 -1.05 -0.46
CA PRO A 123 18.76 -1.63 0.51
C PRO A 123 19.41 -2.93 0.03
N VAL A 124 18.67 -3.79 -0.67
CA VAL A 124 19.20 -5.08 -1.15
C VAL A 124 20.05 -4.94 -2.42
N SER A 125 19.94 -3.83 -3.16
CA SER A 125 20.78 -3.57 -4.33
C SER A 125 22.24 -3.32 -3.98
N VAL A 126 22.52 -3.02 -2.70
CA VAL A 126 23.88 -2.84 -2.15
C VAL A 126 24.21 -3.89 -1.09
N ALA A 127 23.50 -5.02 -1.08
CA ALA A 127 23.67 -6.08 -0.09
C ALA A 127 25.07 -6.70 -0.14
N GLU A 128 25.47 -7.26 0.99
CA GLU A 128 26.73 -8.01 1.15
C GLU A 128 26.44 -9.41 1.71
N PRO A 129 27.25 -10.39 1.35
CA PRO A 129 28.43 -10.33 0.47
C PRO A 129 28.07 -10.18 -1.02
N PRO A 130 29.08 -10.06 -1.92
CA PRO A 130 28.84 -9.84 -3.35
C PRO A 130 27.89 -10.86 -4.00
N GLU A 131 27.88 -12.10 -3.55
CA GLU A 131 27.00 -13.17 -4.06
C GLU A 131 25.53 -12.85 -3.76
N VAL A 132 25.23 -12.32 -2.58
CA VAL A 132 23.87 -11.89 -2.20
C VAL A 132 23.43 -10.69 -3.04
N ARG A 133 24.36 -9.76 -3.27
CA ARG A 133 24.07 -8.61 -4.15
C ARG A 133 23.83 -9.05 -5.60
N ALA A 134 24.62 -10.01 -6.12
CA ALA A 134 24.40 -10.57 -7.45
C ALA A 134 23.05 -11.29 -7.55
N PHE A 135 22.64 -12.04 -6.52
CA PHE A 135 21.32 -12.65 -6.46
C PHE A 135 20.20 -11.58 -6.56
N TRP A 136 20.28 -10.51 -5.79
CA TRP A 136 19.30 -9.45 -5.86
C TRP A 136 19.30 -8.70 -7.20
N ALA A 137 20.45 -8.53 -7.84
CA ALA A 137 20.51 -7.96 -9.17
C ALA A 137 19.78 -8.82 -10.21
N GLY A 138 19.96 -10.14 -10.17
CA GLY A 138 19.23 -11.09 -11.03
C GLY A 138 17.72 -11.09 -10.72
N TRP A 139 17.34 -11.07 -9.43
CA TRP A 139 15.94 -10.93 -9.01
C TRP A 139 15.28 -9.68 -9.58
N LEU A 140 15.95 -8.52 -9.47
CA LEU A 140 15.42 -7.25 -9.96
C LEU A 140 15.30 -7.23 -11.49
N ALA A 141 16.25 -7.83 -12.21
CA ALA A 141 16.17 -7.96 -13.67
C ALA A 141 14.98 -8.83 -14.09
N TRP A 142 14.79 -9.99 -13.42
CA TRP A 142 13.61 -10.83 -13.62
C TRP A 142 12.32 -10.08 -13.31
N ALA A 143 12.25 -9.38 -12.19
CA ALA A 143 11.05 -8.63 -11.79
C ALA A 143 10.67 -7.56 -12.81
N GLN A 144 11.66 -6.84 -13.33
CA GLN A 144 11.47 -5.83 -14.38
C GLN A 144 10.84 -6.44 -15.64
N GLU A 145 11.29 -7.62 -16.07
CA GLU A 145 10.69 -8.33 -17.20
C GLU A 145 9.24 -8.76 -16.95
N GLN A 146 8.91 -9.03 -15.67
CA GLN A 146 7.54 -9.35 -15.28
C GLN A 146 6.65 -8.10 -15.10
N GLY A 147 7.17 -6.89 -15.35
CA GLY A 147 6.44 -5.64 -15.11
C GLY A 147 6.27 -5.29 -13.62
N ILE A 148 7.06 -5.89 -12.73
CA ILE A 148 6.99 -5.63 -11.29
C ILE A 148 7.91 -4.46 -10.94
N ASP A 149 7.36 -3.41 -10.32
CA ASP A 149 8.08 -2.20 -9.93
C ASP A 149 8.46 -2.19 -8.45
N TYR A 150 9.54 -2.84 -8.09
CA TYR A 150 10.04 -2.89 -6.72
C TYR A 150 10.66 -1.59 -6.18
N PHE A 151 10.62 -0.50 -6.95
CA PHE A 151 11.09 0.83 -6.53
C PHE A 151 9.96 1.86 -6.40
N ILE A 152 8.70 1.44 -6.54
CA ILE A 152 7.54 2.34 -6.47
C ILE A 152 7.46 3.06 -5.13
N GLY A 153 7.84 2.41 -4.02
CA GLY A 153 7.72 2.97 -2.67
C GLY A 153 8.29 4.38 -2.54
N ARG A 154 9.49 4.63 -3.11
CA ARG A 154 10.16 5.94 -3.06
C ARG A 154 9.48 7.02 -3.90
N ARG A 155 8.65 6.64 -4.88
CA ARG A 155 7.95 7.57 -5.79
C ARG A 155 6.53 7.89 -5.35
N LEU A 156 5.97 7.09 -4.42
CA LEU A 156 4.61 7.30 -3.92
C LEU A 156 4.37 8.69 -3.33
N PRO A 157 5.27 9.29 -2.50
CA PRO A 157 5.00 10.59 -1.90
C PRO A 157 4.76 11.68 -2.96
N GLU A 158 5.57 11.71 -4.02
CA GLU A 158 5.40 12.64 -5.14
C GLU A 158 4.11 12.33 -5.91
N MET A 159 3.87 11.06 -6.24
CA MET A 159 2.70 10.61 -6.98
C MET A 159 1.40 11.01 -6.27
N VAL A 160 1.23 10.70 -4.99
CA VAL A 160 0.00 11.02 -4.26
C VAL A 160 -0.18 12.54 -4.07
N SER A 161 0.93 13.29 -3.89
CA SER A 161 0.89 14.76 -3.80
C SER A 161 0.42 15.39 -5.10
N ARG A 162 0.95 14.92 -6.23
CA ARG A 162 0.56 15.38 -7.58
C ARG A 162 -0.91 15.05 -7.89
N LEU A 163 -1.41 13.93 -7.38
CA LEU A 163 -2.82 13.52 -7.49
C LEU A 163 -3.74 14.21 -6.48
N GLY A 164 -3.23 15.16 -5.68
CA GLY A 164 -4.03 16.06 -4.85
C GLY A 164 -4.25 15.61 -3.41
N LEU A 165 -3.52 14.60 -2.91
CA LEU A 165 -3.54 14.25 -1.49
C LEU A 165 -2.88 15.39 -0.69
N GLU A 166 -3.51 15.80 0.41
CA GLU A 166 -3.02 16.85 1.30
C GLU A 166 -2.36 16.26 2.56
N HIS A 167 -1.48 17.04 3.21
CA HIS A 167 -0.78 16.64 4.44
C HIS A 167 -0.02 15.32 4.30
N VAL A 168 0.64 15.15 3.15
CA VAL A 168 1.38 13.91 2.84
C VAL A 168 2.53 13.72 3.82
N GLY A 169 2.52 12.60 4.53
CA GLY A 169 3.62 12.07 5.34
C GLY A 169 4.21 10.83 4.68
N ALA A 170 5.50 10.62 4.85
CA ALA A 170 6.17 9.42 4.35
C ALA A 170 7.20 8.90 5.35
N THR A 171 7.26 7.59 5.52
CA THR A 171 8.24 6.90 6.37
C THR A 171 8.72 5.65 5.65
N ALA A 172 10.02 5.44 5.55
CA ALA A 172 10.60 4.20 5.06
C ALA A 172 11.16 3.39 6.23
N GLU A 173 10.70 2.16 6.41
CA GLU A 173 11.16 1.25 7.44
C GLU A 173 11.87 0.06 6.81
N THR A 174 12.99 -0.35 7.37
CA THR A 174 13.73 -1.54 7.01
C THR A 174 14.21 -2.24 8.28
N ALA A 175 14.62 -3.50 8.17
CA ALA A 175 15.12 -4.28 9.31
C ALA A 175 16.46 -4.94 9.00
N LEU A 176 17.33 -4.99 10.00
CA LEU A 176 18.45 -5.93 9.99
C LEU A 176 17.94 -7.29 10.48
N TYR A 177 18.31 -8.35 9.78
CA TYR A 177 17.93 -9.70 10.14
C TYR A 177 19.09 -10.68 9.95
N ARG A 178 19.05 -11.78 10.66
CA ARG A 178 20.00 -12.89 10.53
C ARG A 178 19.35 -14.08 9.84
N GLY A 179 20.18 -14.98 9.33
CA GLY A 179 19.70 -16.26 8.85
C GLY A 179 18.87 -17.00 9.91
N ARG A 180 17.96 -17.85 9.49
CA ARG A 180 16.95 -18.58 10.30
C ARG A 180 15.90 -17.68 10.99
N SER A 181 16.00 -16.36 10.91
CA SER A 181 14.97 -15.45 11.42
C SER A 181 13.68 -15.53 10.60
N LEU A 182 12.62 -14.86 11.05
CA LEU A 182 11.36 -14.81 10.31
C LEU A 182 11.51 -14.17 8.92
N TRP A 183 12.38 -13.15 8.79
CA TRP A 183 12.70 -12.56 7.49
C TRP A 183 13.46 -13.53 6.58
N ALA A 184 14.45 -14.23 7.10
CA ALA A 184 15.19 -15.24 6.33
C ALA A 184 14.27 -16.39 5.87
N GLN A 185 13.36 -16.85 6.74
CA GLN A 185 12.36 -17.87 6.38
C GLN A 185 11.40 -17.38 5.30
N TYR A 186 10.95 -16.13 5.39
CA TYR A 186 10.11 -15.52 4.36
C TYR A 186 10.81 -15.50 3.00
N TRP A 187 12.04 -14.97 2.93
CA TRP A 187 12.78 -14.93 1.68
C TRP A 187 13.10 -16.32 1.15
N ARG A 188 13.52 -17.22 2.04
CA ARG A 188 13.78 -18.60 1.68
C ARG A 188 12.58 -19.27 1.03
N GLN A 189 11.41 -19.14 1.63
CA GLN A 189 10.17 -19.71 1.09
C GLN A 189 9.81 -19.06 -0.26
N THR A 190 9.85 -17.75 -0.36
CA THR A 190 9.52 -17.02 -1.58
C THR A 190 10.47 -17.41 -2.74
N VAL A 191 11.78 -17.55 -2.46
CA VAL A 191 12.76 -17.97 -3.46
C VAL A 191 12.50 -19.40 -3.91
N LEU A 192 12.17 -20.32 -2.99
CA LEU A 192 11.85 -21.71 -3.35
C LEU A 192 10.58 -21.81 -4.22
N GLU A 193 9.54 -21.03 -3.91
CA GLU A 193 8.31 -20.99 -4.70
C GLU A 193 8.54 -20.43 -6.11
N LEU A 194 9.45 -19.47 -6.24
CA LEU A 194 9.74 -18.82 -7.52
C LEU A 194 10.94 -19.43 -8.27
N ARG A 195 11.67 -20.39 -7.68
CA ARG A 195 12.94 -20.92 -8.20
C ARG A 195 12.86 -21.25 -9.70
N ALA A 196 11.89 -22.05 -10.11
CA ALA A 196 11.75 -22.46 -11.50
C ALA A 196 11.57 -21.26 -12.46
N ARG A 197 10.85 -20.23 -12.04
CA ARG A 197 10.63 -19.02 -12.83
C ARG A 197 11.89 -18.15 -12.87
N LEU A 198 12.60 -18.03 -11.76
CA LEU A 198 13.84 -17.26 -11.64
C LEU A 198 14.93 -17.85 -12.51
N THR A 199 15.13 -19.18 -12.47
CA THR A 199 16.18 -19.84 -13.27
C THR A 199 15.82 -19.93 -14.75
N ALA A 200 14.53 -20.11 -15.09
CA ALA A 200 14.08 -20.10 -16.48
C ALA A 200 14.23 -18.73 -17.17
N SER A 201 14.29 -17.63 -16.41
CA SER A 201 14.51 -16.29 -16.97
C SER A 201 15.92 -16.06 -17.49
N GLY A 202 16.91 -16.87 -17.07
CA GLY A 202 18.32 -16.69 -17.40
C GLY A 202 19.03 -15.59 -16.60
N HIS A 203 18.32 -14.83 -15.74
CA HIS A 203 18.94 -13.81 -14.86
C HIS A 203 19.60 -14.41 -13.63
N LEU A 204 19.14 -15.59 -13.20
CA LEU A 204 19.69 -16.36 -12.09
C LEU A 204 19.91 -17.81 -12.52
N ASP A 205 21.00 -18.40 -12.09
CA ASP A 205 21.23 -19.84 -12.18
C ASP A 205 20.96 -20.55 -10.84
N ASP A 206 20.87 -21.87 -10.88
CA ASP A 206 20.62 -22.67 -9.68
C ASP A 206 21.69 -22.46 -8.61
N ARG A 207 22.96 -22.24 -9.01
CA ARG A 207 24.06 -21.98 -8.10
C ARG A 207 23.87 -20.68 -7.32
N SER A 208 23.44 -19.61 -7.98
CA SER A 208 23.14 -18.32 -7.34
C SER A 208 21.97 -18.42 -6.37
N VAL A 209 20.93 -19.16 -6.76
CA VAL A 209 19.77 -19.44 -5.90
C VAL A 209 20.19 -20.26 -4.67
N ASP A 210 20.94 -21.34 -4.85
CA ASP A 210 21.41 -22.19 -3.74
C ASP A 210 22.34 -21.43 -2.79
N ALA A 211 23.21 -20.56 -3.31
CA ALA A 211 24.06 -19.70 -2.48
C ALA A 211 23.23 -18.77 -1.60
N PHE A 212 22.21 -18.11 -2.14
CA PHE A 212 21.31 -17.25 -1.36
C PHE A 212 20.54 -18.04 -0.30
N LEU A 213 20.03 -19.22 -0.64
CA LEU A 213 19.32 -20.09 0.32
C LEU A 213 20.25 -20.54 1.46
N ALA A 214 21.53 -20.82 1.17
CA ALA A 214 22.53 -21.15 2.19
C ALA A 214 22.75 -19.99 3.19
N TYR A 215 22.80 -18.74 2.72
CA TYR A 215 22.83 -17.56 3.57
C TYR A 215 21.55 -17.44 4.45
N CYS A 216 20.39 -17.71 3.88
CA CYS A 216 19.14 -17.73 4.66
C CYS A 216 19.17 -18.77 5.78
N ASP A 217 19.91 -19.86 5.63
CA ASP A 217 20.05 -20.96 6.61
C ASP A 217 21.23 -20.75 7.59
N ASP A 218 22.14 -19.77 7.36
CA ASP A 218 23.27 -19.48 8.21
C ASP A 218 22.92 -18.49 9.34
N PRO A 219 22.85 -18.91 10.61
CA PRO A 219 22.51 -18.02 11.73
C PRO A 219 23.59 -16.96 12.02
N ALA A 220 24.78 -17.09 11.48
CA ALA A 220 25.85 -16.10 11.62
C ALA A 220 25.76 -14.97 10.59
N TRP A 221 25.07 -15.19 9.48
CA TRP A 221 24.87 -14.16 8.45
C TRP A 221 23.85 -13.09 8.89
N TRP A 222 24.22 -11.82 8.73
CA TRP A 222 23.36 -10.67 8.94
C TRP A 222 23.28 -9.83 7.68
N THR A 223 22.07 -9.37 7.39
CA THR A 223 21.83 -8.47 6.25
C THR A 223 20.64 -7.54 6.52
N GLN A 224 20.48 -6.56 5.64
CA GLN A 224 19.33 -5.66 5.65
C GLN A 224 18.27 -6.19 4.68
N THR A 225 17.00 -6.15 5.07
CA THR A 225 15.90 -6.44 4.16
C THR A 225 15.56 -5.24 3.29
N ILE A 226 14.64 -5.43 2.33
CA ILE A 226 14.04 -4.32 1.58
C ILE A 226 13.45 -3.28 2.53
N ALA A 227 13.32 -2.05 2.08
CA ALA A 227 12.51 -1.06 2.79
C ALA A 227 11.03 -1.20 2.39
N PHE A 228 10.15 -0.83 3.31
CA PHE A 228 8.74 -0.57 3.01
C PHE A 228 8.46 0.90 3.28
N THR A 229 8.01 1.60 2.25
CA THR A 229 7.64 3.01 2.35
C THR A 229 6.15 3.09 2.63
N ALA A 230 5.79 3.61 3.80
CA ALA A 230 4.43 3.98 4.15
C ALA A 230 4.22 5.46 3.80
N VAL A 231 3.21 5.73 3.03
CA VAL A 231 2.79 7.09 2.64
C VAL A 231 1.36 7.27 3.08
N ASP A 232 1.12 8.30 3.87
CA ASP A 232 -0.22 8.66 4.33
C ASP A 232 -0.56 10.12 4.03
N GLY A 233 -1.84 10.44 4.05
CA GLY A 233 -2.35 11.79 3.84
C GLY A 233 -3.86 11.86 3.93
N ARG A 234 -4.40 13.03 3.58
CA ARG A 234 -5.85 13.30 3.62
C ARG A 234 -6.37 13.71 2.25
N ALA A 235 -7.54 13.20 1.87
CA ALA A 235 -8.25 13.70 0.71
C ALA A 235 -8.70 15.15 0.95
N PRO A 236 -8.66 16.02 -0.06
CA PRO A 236 -9.10 17.41 0.06
C PRO A 236 -10.53 17.51 0.63
N ARG A 237 -10.75 18.46 1.53
CA ARG A 237 -12.09 18.78 1.97
C ARG A 237 -12.80 19.57 0.89
N ARG A 238 -14.08 19.26 0.58
CA ARG A 238 -14.87 20.10 -0.34
C ARG A 238 -14.83 21.54 0.20
N ARG A 239 -14.36 22.49 -0.61
CA ARG A 239 -14.48 23.92 -0.28
C ARG A 239 -15.99 24.23 -0.10
N ARG A 240 -16.38 24.74 1.05
CA ARG A 240 -17.70 25.37 1.18
C ARG A 240 -17.69 26.54 0.20
N VAL A 241 -18.48 26.43 -0.87
CA VAL A 241 -18.82 27.59 -1.66
C VAL A 241 -19.68 28.44 -0.72
N SER A 242 -19.12 29.53 -0.19
CA SER A 242 -19.90 30.54 0.51
C SER A 242 -20.91 31.07 -0.50
N ALA A 243 -22.19 30.80 -0.27
CA ALA A 243 -23.27 31.45 -1.00
C ALA A 243 -23.06 32.94 -0.81
N GLY A 244 -22.59 33.62 -1.84
CA GLY A 244 -22.45 35.06 -1.86
C GLY A 244 -23.82 35.65 -1.62
N THR A 245 -23.97 36.38 -0.53
CA THR A 245 -25.12 37.26 -0.25
C THR A 245 -25.20 38.22 -1.43
N GLN A 246 -26.19 38.04 -2.30
CA GLN A 246 -26.62 39.08 -3.22
C GLN A 246 -27.26 40.17 -2.39
N ASP A 247 -26.44 41.12 -1.90
CA ASP A 247 -26.97 42.39 -1.41
C ASP A 247 -27.61 43.14 -2.57
N GLY A 248 -28.95 43.22 -2.53
CA GLY A 248 -29.76 43.94 -3.49
C GLY A 248 -29.36 45.42 -3.50
N LEU A 249 -28.89 45.88 -4.60
CA LEU A 249 -28.78 47.29 -4.94
C LEU A 249 -30.20 47.83 -5.13
N HIS A 250 -30.81 48.37 -4.07
CA HIS A 250 -31.90 49.33 -4.17
C HIS A 250 -31.32 50.69 -4.56
N GLY A 251 -31.44 51.04 -5.83
CA GLY A 251 -31.16 52.38 -6.31
C GLY A 251 -32.19 53.40 -5.79
N PRO A 252 -31.79 54.63 -5.46
CA PRO A 252 -32.71 55.68 -5.04
C PRO A 252 -33.51 56.20 -6.22
N GLU A 253 -34.85 56.18 -6.12
CA GLU A 253 -35.78 56.90 -6.99
C GLU A 253 -35.51 58.42 -6.93
N ARG A 254 -35.19 59.00 -8.06
CA ARG A 254 -35.16 60.48 -8.19
C ARG A 254 -36.60 60.92 -8.48
N GLY A 255 -37.23 61.49 -7.47
CA GLY A 255 -38.45 62.26 -7.64
C GLY A 255 -38.21 63.49 -8.50
N ARG A 256 -38.98 63.64 -9.54
CA ARG A 256 -39.19 64.92 -10.24
C ARG A 256 -40.34 65.61 -9.57
N GLY A 257 -40.05 66.78 -8.99
CA GLY A 257 -41.01 67.76 -8.54
C GLY A 257 -40.93 68.99 -9.43
N THR A 258 -42.02 69.43 -9.90
CA THR A 258 -42.35 70.63 -10.72
C THR A 258 -41.56 71.87 -10.36
#